data_0be656ce0fa9ee358128e503e90f591e
#
_entry.id   0be656ce0fa9ee358128e503e90f591e
#
_cell.length_a   1.000
_cell.length_b   1.000
_cell.length_c   1.000
_cell.angle_alpha   90.00
_cell.angle_beta   90.00
_cell.angle_gamma   90.00
#
_symmetry.space_group_name_H-M   'P 1'
#
loop_
_entity.id
_entity.type
_entity.pdbx_description
1 polymer ?
#
loop_
_entity_poly.entity_id
_entity_poly.type
_entity_poly.pdbx_seq_one_letter_code
_entity_poly.pdbx_strand_id
1 'polypeptide(L)'
;TGKEWKLVSDASIIGEQWTGTEYLENDIKDFRVELVTPKLTYPELPKLQECMRRLKQIGAKVNDSCGIHVHVDAANHNRQSLKNLISIMYSKEDLLFKALQVNEVRAIRFCKKVREPMLRKARALSAEETPDLTQLERIWYEGDVHKTDHYNWTRYYALNLHSVFYRGTVEWRCFNSTLNPNLATAYVNLCLAMSAQAI
;
A
#
# COMPACT_ATOMS: atom_id res chain seq x y z
N THR A 1 -23.01 -7.76 -7.81
CA THR A 1 -22.19 -8.51 -6.84
C THR A 1 -22.44 -8.11 -5.39
N GLY A 2 -23.24 -7.06 -5.10
CA GLY A 2 -23.50 -6.54 -3.76
C GLY A 2 -22.28 -5.90 -3.06
N LYS A 3 -21.12 -5.87 -3.72
CA LYS A 3 -19.90 -5.24 -3.18
C LYS A 3 -19.84 -3.78 -3.63
N GLU A 4 -19.62 -2.89 -2.66
CA GLU A 4 -19.61 -1.44 -2.90
C GLU A 4 -18.19 -0.97 -3.30
N TRP A 5 -18.09 -0.25 -4.41
CA TRP A 5 -16.92 0.53 -4.82
C TRP A 5 -17.15 1.98 -4.39
N LYS A 6 -16.13 2.62 -3.84
CA LYS A 6 -16.25 3.98 -3.31
C LYS A 6 -15.32 4.93 -4.04
N LEU A 7 -15.79 6.12 -4.29
CA LEU A 7 -14.98 7.28 -4.64
C LEU A 7 -14.96 8.20 -3.42
N VAL A 8 -13.76 8.49 -2.92
CA VAL A 8 -13.57 9.35 -1.76
C VAL A 8 -12.60 10.48 -2.11
N SER A 9 -12.76 11.63 -1.47
CA SER A 9 -11.80 12.73 -1.63
C SER A 9 -10.49 12.37 -0.92
N ASP A 10 -9.35 12.61 -1.59
CA ASP A 10 -8.02 12.44 -1.02
C ASP A 10 -7.23 13.75 -1.07
N ALA A 11 -7.06 14.37 0.11
CA ALA A 11 -6.35 15.64 0.25
C ALA A 11 -4.83 15.53 0.00
N SER A 12 -4.26 14.32 -0.08
CA SER A 12 -2.85 14.12 -0.39
C SER A 12 -2.54 14.21 -1.89
N ILE A 13 -3.58 14.13 -2.74
CA ILE A 13 -3.46 14.28 -4.19
C ILE A 13 -3.35 15.78 -4.53
N ILE A 14 -2.39 16.13 -5.37
CA ILE A 14 -2.27 17.46 -5.95
C ILE A 14 -3.09 17.46 -7.24
N GLY A 15 -4.19 18.22 -7.26
CA GLY A 15 -5.02 18.38 -8.45
C GLY A 15 -4.30 19.26 -9.48
N GLU A 16 -4.46 18.95 -10.75
CA GLU A 16 -3.89 19.70 -11.87
C GLU A 16 -4.98 20.00 -12.89
N GLN A 17 -5.00 21.22 -13.42
CA GLN A 17 -5.90 21.65 -14.49
C GLN A 17 -5.09 22.04 -15.72
N TRP A 18 -5.47 21.49 -16.88
CA TRP A 18 -4.92 21.91 -18.16
C TRP A 18 -5.51 23.25 -18.61
N THR A 19 -4.68 24.27 -18.83
CA THR A 19 -5.10 25.62 -19.24
C THR A 19 -5.16 25.82 -20.76
N GLY A 20 -4.75 24.81 -21.53
CA GLY A 20 -4.55 24.93 -22.98
C GLY A 20 -3.07 25.08 -23.36
N THR A 21 -2.20 25.48 -22.45
CA THR A 21 -0.76 25.65 -22.65
C THR A 21 0.09 24.92 -21.60
N GLU A 22 -0.40 24.84 -20.36
CA GLU A 22 0.32 24.26 -19.22
C GLU A 22 -0.64 23.64 -18.22
N TYR A 23 -0.11 22.78 -17.32
CA TYR A 23 -0.84 22.30 -16.15
C TYR A 23 -0.60 23.24 -14.97
N LEU A 24 -1.67 23.73 -14.38
CA LEU A 24 -1.64 24.48 -13.12
C LEU A 24 -2.17 23.62 -11.98
N GLU A 25 -1.57 23.78 -10.82
CA GLU A 25 -2.08 23.17 -9.59
C GLU A 25 -3.49 23.70 -9.31
N ASN A 26 -4.42 22.79 -9.03
CA ASN A 26 -5.81 23.10 -8.77
C ASN A 26 -6.29 22.42 -7.51
N ASP A 27 -6.65 23.20 -6.52
CA ASP A 27 -7.12 22.76 -5.21
C ASP A 27 -8.60 22.35 -5.16
N ILE A 28 -9.27 22.27 -6.32
CA ILE A 28 -10.67 21.85 -6.37
C ILE A 28 -10.79 20.39 -5.89
N LYS A 29 -11.49 20.20 -4.77
CA LYS A 29 -11.65 18.91 -4.11
C LYS A 29 -12.23 17.81 -5.02
N ASP A 30 -13.04 18.20 -6.01
CA ASP A 30 -13.71 17.28 -6.94
C ASP A 30 -12.76 16.56 -7.91
N PHE A 31 -11.52 17.07 -8.07
CA PHE A 31 -10.49 16.45 -8.91
C PHE A 31 -9.51 15.56 -8.13
N ARG A 32 -9.61 15.54 -6.80
CA ARG A 32 -8.73 14.77 -5.92
C ARG A 32 -9.48 13.57 -5.36
N VAL A 33 -9.48 12.49 -6.12
CA VAL A 33 -10.34 11.34 -5.86
C VAL A 33 -9.51 10.06 -5.70
N GLU A 34 -9.77 9.32 -4.65
CA GLU A 34 -9.30 7.93 -4.46
C GLU A 34 -10.43 6.96 -4.81
N LEU A 35 -10.15 5.98 -5.67
CA LEU A 35 -11.02 4.83 -5.89
C LEU A 35 -10.69 3.74 -4.89
N VAL A 36 -11.62 3.43 -3.99
CA VAL A 36 -11.50 2.34 -3.03
C VAL A 36 -12.29 1.13 -3.52
N THR A 37 -11.59 0.01 -3.74
CA THR A 37 -12.24 -1.24 -4.13
C THR A 37 -12.88 -1.92 -2.91
N PRO A 38 -13.93 -2.72 -3.08
CA PRO A 38 -14.33 -3.68 -2.06
C PRO A 38 -13.26 -4.77 -1.90
N LYS A 39 -13.37 -5.62 -0.88
CA LYS A 39 -12.56 -6.83 -0.78
C LYS A 39 -12.82 -7.73 -1.99
N LEU A 40 -11.82 -7.87 -2.84
CA LEU A 40 -11.87 -8.70 -4.05
C LEU A 40 -11.23 -10.06 -3.78
N THR A 41 -11.78 -11.09 -4.38
CA THR A 41 -11.12 -12.40 -4.52
C THR A 41 -10.30 -12.42 -5.80
N TYR A 42 -9.36 -13.36 -5.93
CA TYR A 42 -8.50 -13.46 -7.12
C TYR A 42 -9.30 -13.58 -8.43
N PRO A 43 -10.38 -14.40 -8.54
CA PRO A 43 -11.22 -14.44 -9.73
C PRO A 43 -11.96 -13.13 -10.06
N GLU A 44 -12.01 -12.17 -9.14
CA GLU A 44 -12.66 -10.87 -9.35
C GLU A 44 -11.71 -9.78 -9.87
N LEU A 45 -10.40 -10.05 -10.02
CA LEU A 45 -9.44 -9.11 -10.60
C LEU A 45 -9.83 -8.55 -11.97
N PRO A 46 -10.50 -9.29 -12.88
CA PRO A 46 -11.02 -8.70 -14.12
C PRO A 46 -11.96 -7.53 -13.90
N LYS A 47 -12.68 -7.45 -12.76
CA LYS A 47 -13.54 -6.30 -12.42
C LYS A 47 -12.71 -5.04 -12.13
N LEU A 48 -11.55 -5.21 -11.46
CA LEU A 48 -10.61 -4.11 -11.26
C LEU A 48 -10.10 -3.59 -12.60
N GLN A 49 -9.70 -4.50 -13.49
CA GLN A 49 -9.21 -4.13 -14.82
C GLN A 49 -10.27 -3.37 -15.64
N GLU A 50 -11.52 -3.83 -15.58
CA GLU A 50 -12.62 -3.16 -16.27
C GLU A 50 -12.89 -1.76 -15.69
N CYS A 51 -12.89 -1.63 -14.36
CA CYS A 51 -13.04 -0.34 -13.70
C CYS A 51 -11.94 0.65 -14.15
N MET A 52 -10.69 0.21 -14.21
CA MET A 52 -9.58 1.06 -14.66
C MET A 52 -9.71 1.48 -16.14
N ARG A 53 -10.18 0.57 -17.02
CA ARG A 53 -10.46 0.92 -18.43
C ARG A 53 -11.53 2.01 -18.51
N ARG A 54 -12.61 1.88 -17.73
CA ARG A 54 -13.69 2.88 -17.68
C ARG A 54 -13.20 4.22 -17.18
N LEU A 55 -12.41 4.24 -16.08
CA LEU A 55 -11.81 5.48 -15.60
C LEU A 55 -10.99 6.18 -16.68
N LYS A 56 -10.17 5.42 -17.41
CA LYS A 56 -9.40 5.97 -18.54
C LYS A 56 -10.29 6.53 -19.65
N GLN A 57 -11.38 5.82 -19.99
CA GLN A 57 -12.34 6.24 -21.04
C GLN A 57 -13.06 7.55 -20.69
N ILE A 58 -13.41 7.76 -19.43
CA ILE A 58 -14.04 9.00 -18.96
C ILE A 58 -13.06 10.15 -18.71
N GLY A 59 -11.77 9.96 -19.04
CA GLY A 59 -10.77 11.01 -18.97
C GLY A 59 -10.06 11.18 -17.63
N ALA A 60 -10.17 10.21 -16.70
CA ALA A 60 -9.39 10.24 -15.46
C ALA A 60 -7.89 10.35 -15.75
N LYS A 61 -7.18 11.08 -14.90
CA LYS A 61 -5.73 11.30 -14.95
C LYS A 61 -5.07 10.80 -13.67
N VAL A 62 -3.77 10.54 -13.75
CA VAL A 62 -2.90 10.28 -12.59
C VAL A 62 -1.64 11.09 -12.74
N ASN A 63 -1.08 11.56 -11.63
CA ASN A 63 0.20 12.25 -11.57
C ASN A 63 1.08 11.70 -10.43
N ASP A 64 2.23 12.31 -10.20
CA ASP A 64 3.23 11.85 -9.22
C ASP A 64 2.74 11.90 -7.76
N SER A 65 1.70 12.68 -7.46
CA SER A 65 1.08 12.70 -6.12
C SER A 65 0.16 11.50 -5.88
N CYS A 66 -0.31 10.83 -6.95
CA CYS A 66 -1.18 9.67 -6.87
C CYS A 66 -0.38 8.38 -6.59
N GLY A 67 -0.98 7.43 -5.88
CA GLY A 67 -0.40 6.12 -5.61
C GLY A 67 -1.41 4.99 -5.68
N ILE A 68 -0.93 3.77 -5.85
CA ILE A 68 -1.74 2.57 -5.65
C ILE A 68 -1.31 1.92 -4.35
N HIS A 69 -2.30 1.66 -3.49
CA HIS A 69 -2.13 0.88 -2.27
C HIS A 69 -2.78 -0.49 -2.46
N VAL A 70 -2.05 -1.54 -2.12
CA VAL A 70 -2.57 -2.90 -2.20
C VAL A 70 -2.68 -3.48 -0.80
N HIS A 71 -3.90 -3.84 -0.41
CA HIS A 71 -4.19 -4.51 0.85
C HIS A 71 -4.43 -6.00 0.61
N VAL A 72 -3.67 -6.84 1.28
CA VAL A 72 -3.85 -8.31 1.29
C VAL A 72 -4.34 -8.70 2.67
N ASP A 73 -5.31 -9.62 2.73
CA ASP A 73 -5.84 -10.13 4.00
C ASP A 73 -4.71 -10.73 4.85
N ALA A 74 -4.63 -10.31 6.11
CA ALA A 74 -3.61 -10.78 7.04
C ALA A 74 -4.03 -12.02 7.86
N ALA A 75 -5.23 -12.58 7.65
CA ALA A 75 -5.75 -13.68 8.44
C ALA A 75 -4.86 -14.94 8.43
N ASN A 76 -4.10 -15.14 7.35
CA ASN A 76 -3.16 -16.26 7.23
C ASN A 76 -1.76 -15.94 7.75
N HIS A 77 -1.53 -14.71 8.21
CA HIS A 77 -0.25 -14.30 8.77
C HIS A 77 -0.23 -14.51 10.29
N ASN A 78 0.91 -14.98 10.77
CA ASN A 78 1.27 -15.06 12.18
C ASN A 78 2.51 -14.19 12.46
N ARG A 79 2.99 -14.19 13.68
CA ARG A 79 4.19 -13.42 14.06
C ARG A 79 5.40 -13.79 13.20
N GLN A 80 5.62 -15.08 12.92
CA GLN A 80 6.77 -15.52 12.14
C GLN A 80 6.67 -15.08 10.69
N SER A 81 5.52 -15.24 10.03
CA SER A 81 5.34 -14.83 8.65
C SER A 81 5.46 -13.30 8.46
N LEU A 82 5.00 -12.51 9.43
CA LEU A 82 5.21 -11.05 9.39
C LEU A 82 6.68 -10.66 9.58
N LYS A 83 7.46 -11.38 10.42
CA LYS A 83 8.93 -11.23 10.52
C LYS A 83 9.61 -11.55 9.19
N ASN A 84 9.17 -12.64 8.53
CA ASN A 84 9.66 -13.03 7.21
C ASN A 84 9.37 -11.90 6.20
N LEU A 85 8.17 -11.34 6.22
CA LEU A 85 7.77 -10.26 5.32
C LEU A 85 8.61 -8.99 5.51
N ILE A 86 8.88 -8.58 6.76
CA ILE A 86 9.81 -7.49 7.08
C ILE A 86 11.20 -7.79 6.50
N SER A 87 11.68 -9.03 6.63
CA SER A 87 13.00 -9.44 6.13
C SER A 87 13.07 -9.45 4.60
N ILE A 88 12.02 -9.93 3.93
CA ILE A 88 11.87 -9.91 2.47
C ILE A 88 11.91 -8.47 1.98
N MET A 89 11.09 -7.61 2.55
CA MET A 89 11.03 -6.20 2.17
C MET A 89 12.39 -5.53 2.36
N TYR A 90 12.98 -5.60 3.56
CA TYR A 90 14.28 -5.00 3.81
C TYR A 90 15.35 -5.42 2.79
N SER A 91 15.36 -6.70 2.42
CA SER A 91 16.36 -7.24 1.49
C SER A 91 16.11 -6.90 0.02
N LYS A 92 14.86 -6.55 -0.35
CA LYS A 92 14.44 -6.38 -1.74
C LYS A 92 13.95 -4.96 -2.08
N GLU A 93 13.76 -4.08 -1.08
CA GLU A 93 13.18 -2.76 -1.32
C GLU A 93 13.97 -1.92 -2.32
N ASP A 94 15.33 -1.94 -2.27
CA ASP A 94 16.14 -1.20 -3.23
C ASP A 94 15.90 -1.68 -4.66
N LEU A 95 15.85 -2.99 -4.86
CA LEU A 95 15.56 -3.59 -6.16
C LEU A 95 14.13 -3.26 -6.61
N LEU A 96 13.15 -3.39 -5.70
CA LEU A 96 11.75 -3.10 -5.99
C LEU A 96 11.55 -1.63 -6.35
N PHE A 97 12.12 -0.71 -5.59
CA PHE A 97 12.01 0.72 -5.85
C PHE A 97 12.59 1.10 -7.20
N LYS A 98 13.75 0.52 -7.55
CA LYS A 98 14.37 0.72 -8.85
C LYS A 98 13.55 0.10 -9.99
N ALA A 99 13.10 -1.14 -9.84
CA ALA A 99 12.33 -1.85 -10.87
C ALA A 99 10.96 -1.22 -11.12
N LEU A 100 10.30 -0.75 -10.05
CA LEU A 100 8.99 -0.08 -10.10
C LEU A 100 9.12 1.42 -10.42
N GLN A 101 10.34 1.95 -10.53
CA GLN A 101 10.60 3.38 -10.76
C GLN A 101 9.82 4.25 -9.75
N VAL A 102 9.87 3.86 -8.46
CA VAL A 102 9.13 4.57 -7.40
C VAL A 102 9.57 6.03 -7.38
N ASN A 103 8.62 6.94 -7.50
CA ASN A 103 8.88 8.37 -7.46
C ASN A 103 9.57 8.77 -6.14
N GLU A 104 10.65 9.57 -6.21
CA GLU A 104 11.47 9.93 -5.04
C GLU A 104 10.68 10.69 -3.97
N VAL A 105 9.78 11.58 -4.36
CA VAL A 105 8.93 12.31 -3.42
C VAL A 105 8.03 11.34 -2.66
N ARG A 106 7.47 10.34 -3.36
CA ARG A 106 6.68 9.27 -2.73
C ARG A 106 7.53 8.43 -1.78
N ALA A 107 8.74 8.03 -2.20
CA ALA A 107 9.66 7.23 -1.40
C ALA A 107 9.98 7.91 -0.05
N ILE A 108 10.15 9.23 -0.06
CA ILE A 108 10.48 10.00 1.15
C ILE A 108 9.23 10.24 2.03
N ARG A 109 8.09 10.57 1.42
CA ARG A 109 6.89 11.03 2.15
C ARG A 109 5.95 9.90 2.54
N PHE A 110 5.66 8.97 1.61
CA PHE A 110 4.50 8.08 1.69
C PHE A 110 4.84 6.59 1.73
N CYS A 111 6.08 6.21 1.40
CA CYS A 111 6.48 4.81 1.35
C CYS A 111 7.95 4.61 1.72
N LYS A 112 8.32 5.05 2.92
CA LYS A 112 9.67 4.86 3.46
C LYS A 112 10.04 3.39 3.53
N LYS A 113 11.33 3.12 3.38
CA LYS A 113 11.86 1.74 3.49
C LYS A 113 11.86 1.26 4.93
N VAL A 114 11.83 -0.06 5.11
CA VAL A 114 12.02 -0.70 6.41
C VAL A 114 13.38 -0.32 6.97
N ARG A 115 13.43 0.07 8.25
CA ARG A 115 14.67 0.46 8.91
C ARG A 115 15.40 -0.74 9.51
N GLU A 116 16.74 -0.74 9.42
CA GLU A 116 17.59 -1.80 10.00
C GLU A 116 17.29 -2.08 11.48
N PRO A 117 17.12 -1.09 12.38
CA PRO A 117 16.80 -1.36 13.77
C PRO A 117 15.48 -2.11 13.96
N MET A 118 14.47 -1.83 13.14
CA MET A 118 13.19 -2.55 13.14
C MET A 118 13.38 -4.01 12.72
N LEU A 119 14.11 -4.25 11.62
CA LEU A 119 14.45 -5.61 11.16
C LEU A 119 15.17 -6.40 12.24
N ARG A 120 16.21 -5.81 12.84
CA ARG A 120 17.02 -6.47 13.89
C ARG A 120 16.17 -6.87 15.09
N LYS A 121 15.32 -5.94 15.58
CA LYS A 121 14.41 -6.22 16.71
C LYS A 121 13.38 -7.30 16.33
N ALA A 122 12.81 -7.24 15.12
CA ALA A 122 11.87 -8.26 14.67
C ALA A 122 12.53 -9.65 14.57
N ARG A 123 13.75 -9.73 14.03
CA ARG A 123 14.51 -10.99 13.95
C ARG A 123 14.89 -11.57 15.32
N ALA A 124 15.08 -10.74 16.32
CA ALA A 124 15.41 -11.18 17.69
C ALA A 124 14.21 -11.79 18.42
N LEU A 125 12.98 -11.63 17.93
CA LEU A 125 11.83 -12.34 18.48
C LEU A 125 11.96 -13.84 18.24
N SER A 126 11.49 -14.65 19.21
CA SER A 126 11.44 -16.10 19.06
C SER A 126 10.72 -16.55 17.78
N ALA A 127 11.18 -17.68 17.23
CA ALA A 127 10.58 -18.27 16.02
C ALA A 127 9.32 -19.08 16.40
N GLU A 128 8.31 -18.42 16.94
CA GLU A 128 7.04 -19.06 17.30
C GLU A 128 5.96 -18.69 16.28
N GLU A 129 5.26 -19.69 15.80
CA GLU A 129 4.06 -19.55 14.97
C GLU A 129 2.84 -19.25 15.86
N THR A 130 2.86 -18.08 16.50
CA THR A 130 1.76 -17.62 17.34
C THR A 130 0.95 -16.54 16.65
N PRO A 131 -0.37 -16.53 16.82
CA PRO A 131 -1.21 -15.42 16.39
C PRO A 131 -1.04 -14.17 17.26
N ASP A 132 -0.37 -14.28 18.41
CA ASP A 132 -0.08 -13.11 19.26
C ASP A 132 0.96 -12.21 18.61
N LEU A 133 0.53 -11.03 18.19
CA LEU A 133 1.33 -10.01 17.52
C LEU A 133 1.83 -8.91 18.47
N THR A 134 1.52 -8.98 19.76
CA THR A 134 1.80 -7.90 20.73
C THR A 134 3.26 -7.45 20.74
N GLN A 135 4.20 -8.40 20.67
CA GLN A 135 5.62 -8.06 20.67
C GLN A 135 6.05 -7.41 19.36
N LEU A 136 5.53 -7.90 18.23
CA LEU A 136 5.81 -7.30 16.92
C LEU A 136 5.17 -5.90 16.79
N GLU A 137 3.99 -5.73 17.32
CA GLU A 137 3.29 -4.44 17.41
C GLU A 137 4.11 -3.40 18.19
N ARG A 138 4.65 -3.76 19.35
CA ARG A 138 5.55 -2.90 20.12
C ARG A 138 6.82 -2.52 19.37
N ILE A 139 7.40 -3.44 18.60
CA ILE A 139 8.56 -3.16 17.75
C ILE A 139 8.17 -2.19 16.64
N TRP A 140 7.02 -2.40 16.00
CA TRP A 140 6.53 -1.55 14.93
C TRP A 140 6.33 -0.09 15.37
N TYR A 141 5.75 0.11 16.54
CA TYR A 141 5.48 1.44 17.11
C TYR A 141 6.59 1.98 18.03
N GLU A 142 7.74 1.30 18.12
CA GLU A 142 8.89 1.72 18.92
C GLU A 142 8.61 1.85 20.43
N GLY A 143 7.70 1.04 20.94
CA GLY A 143 7.37 0.96 22.36
C GLY A 143 5.96 1.37 22.72
N ASP A 144 5.41 2.37 22.04
CA ASP A 144 4.05 2.81 22.26
C ASP A 144 3.07 2.04 21.38
N VAL A 145 1.88 1.73 21.91
CA VAL A 145 0.85 1.01 21.16
C VAL A 145 -0.16 2.02 20.61
N HIS A 146 -0.16 2.20 19.31
CA HIS A 146 -1.00 3.17 18.59
C HIS A 146 -1.93 2.52 17.55
N LYS A 147 -2.34 1.27 17.77
CA LYS A 147 -3.16 0.54 16.79
C LYS A 147 -4.50 1.18 16.48
N THR A 148 -5.03 2.01 17.39
CA THR A 148 -6.30 2.70 17.22
C THR A 148 -6.17 4.05 16.51
N ASP A 149 -4.95 4.54 16.30
CA ASP A 149 -4.71 5.81 15.62
C ASP A 149 -4.66 5.61 14.11
N HIS A 150 -5.76 5.94 13.43
CA HIS A 150 -5.87 5.82 11.97
C HIS A 150 -4.74 6.53 11.20
N TYR A 151 -4.26 7.67 11.71
CA TYR A 151 -3.25 8.49 11.04
C TYR A 151 -1.84 8.31 11.60
N ASN A 152 -1.57 7.19 12.29
CA ASN A 152 -0.24 6.92 12.81
C ASN A 152 0.83 7.04 11.71
N TRP A 153 1.94 7.73 12.01
CA TRP A 153 2.99 8.01 11.04
C TRP A 153 3.67 6.75 10.49
N THR A 154 3.62 5.62 11.20
CA THR A 154 4.16 4.33 10.75
C THR A 154 3.42 3.76 9.55
N ARG A 155 2.25 4.28 9.21
CA ARG A 155 1.54 3.94 7.96
C ARG A 155 2.34 4.31 6.70
N TYR A 156 3.30 5.23 6.79
CA TYR A 156 4.07 5.71 5.66
C TYR A 156 5.32 4.88 5.35
N TYR A 157 5.32 3.60 5.68
CA TYR A 157 6.28 2.63 5.17
C TYR A 157 5.78 1.98 3.87
N ALA A 158 6.72 1.56 2.99
CA ALA A 158 6.40 0.83 1.76
C ALA A 158 5.65 -0.48 2.07
N LEU A 159 6.11 -1.22 3.07
CA LEU A 159 5.37 -2.27 3.76
C LEU A 159 4.73 -1.66 5.00
N ASN A 160 3.43 -1.47 5.00
CA ASN A 160 2.70 -0.89 6.13
C ASN A 160 2.04 -1.98 6.98
N LEU A 161 2.68 -2.34 8.11
CA LEU A 161 2.11 -3.26 9.10
C LEU A 161 1.19 -2.58 10.12
N HIS A 162 1.14 -1.23 10.20
CA HIS A 162 0.08 -0.57 10.96
C HIS A 162 -1.30 -1.03 10.49
N SER A 163 -1.44 -1.27 9.17
CA SER A 163 -2.68 -1.81 8.60
C SER A 163 -3.04 -3.20 9.12
N VAL A 164 -2.06 -4.03 9.51
CA VAL A 164 -2.32 -5.34 10.15
C VAL A 164 -2.99 -5.14 11.51
N PHE A 165 -2.42 -4.27 12.34
CA PHE A 165 -2.92 -4.03 13.70
C PHE A 165 -4.23 -3.24 13.72
N TYR A 166 -4.44 -2.36 12.74
CA TYR A 166 -5.61 -1.48 12.66
C TYR A 166 -6.78 -2.08 11.86
N ARG A 167 -6.50 -2.80 10.75
CA ARG A 167 -7.52 -3.26 9.77
C ARG A 167 -7.49 -4.75 9.48
N GLY A 168 -6.48 -5.48 9.95
CA GLY A 168 -6.30 -6.90 9.63
C GLY A 168 -5.79 -7.16 8.21
N THR A 169 -5.07 -6.20 7.60
CA THR A 169 -4.50 -6.37 6.27
C THR A 169 -3.03 -5.97 6.23
N VAL A 170 -2.22 -6.66 5.45
CA VAL A 170 -0.90 -6.18 5.04
C VAL A 170 -1.08 -5.20 3.89
N GLU A 171 -0.48 -4.01 3.99
CA GLU A 171 -0.58 -2.98 2.95
C GLU A 171 0.78 -2.70 2.31
N TRP A 172 0.83 -2.68 0.98
CA TRP A 172 1.96 -2.17 0.20
C TRP A 172 1.61 -0.81 -0.40
N ARG A 173 2.48 0.18 -0.19
CA ARG A 173 2.25 1.59 -0.56
C ARG A 173 3.22 2.13 -1.60
N CYS A 174 4.17 1.33 -2.06
CA CYS A 174 5.28 1.80 -2.89
C CYS A 174 4.93 2.02 -4.38
N PHE A 175 3.75 1.65 -4.83
CA PHE A 175 3.43 1.72 -6.25
C PHE A 175 3.04 3.15 -6.68
N ASN A 176 3.63 3.63 -7.77
CA ASN A 176 3.12 4.80 -8.48
C ASN A 176 1.72 4.51 -9.02
N SER A 177 0.90 5.54 -9.16
CA SER A 177 -0.42 5.36 -9.74
C SER A 177 -0.35 5.06 -11.24
N THR A 178 -1.33 4.32 -11.73
CA THR A 178 -1.47 3.99 -13.14
C THR A 178 -2.94 3.74 -13.48
N LEU A 179 -3.31 4.03 -14.72
CA LEU A 179 -4.58 3.59 -15.32
C LEU A 179 -4.39 2.41 -16.29
N ASN A 180 -3.20 1.79 -16.30
CA ASN A 180 -2.96 0.56 -17.03
C ASN A 180 -3.46 -0.64 -16.20
N PRO A 181 -4.53 -1.34 -16.64
CA PRO A 181 -5.13 -2.43 -15.89
C PRO A 181 -4.19 -3.62 -15.68
N ASN A 182 -3.31 -3.89 -16.65
CA ASN A 182 -2.35 -5.00 -16.54
C ASN A 182 -1.27 -4.70 -15.50
N LEU A 183 -0.79 -3.45 -15.48
CA LEU A 183 0.22 -3.04 -14.50
C LEU A 183 -0.34 -3.05 -13.07
N ALA A 184 -1.57 -2.55 -12.87
CA ALA A 184 -2.23 -2.61 -11.56
C ALA A 184 -2.43 -4.07 -11.10
N THR A 185 -2.83 -4.97 -12.00
CA THR A 185 -2.95 -6.40 -11.68
C THR A 185 -1.58 -7.02 -11.35
N ALA A 186 -0.52 -6.61 -12.04
CA ALA A 186 0.84 -7.06 -11.73
C ALA A 186 1.27 -6.64 -10.32
N TYR A 187 0.92 -5.43 -9.87
CA TYR A 187 1.16 -4.98 -8.50
C TYR A 187 0.43 -5.85 -7.47
N VAL A 188 -0.84 -6.17 -7.73
CA VAL A 188 -1.61 -7.08 -6.86
C VAL A 188 -0.95 -8.46 -6.80
N ASN A 189 -0.58 -9.03 -7.94
CA ASN A 189 0.07 -10.33 -8.01
C ASN A 189 1.42 -10.35 -7.28
N LEU A 190 2.21 -9.28 -7.40
CA LEU A 190 3.47 -9.14 -6.65
C LEU A 190 3.22 -9.16 -5.13
N CYS A 191 2.23 -8.41 -4.64
CA CYS A 191 1.90 -8.38 -3.21
C CYS A 191 1.42 -9.74 -2.71
N LEU A 192 0.58 -10.43 -3.47
CA LEU A 192 0.12 -11.78 -3.15
C LEU A 192 1.28 -12.78 -3.10
N ALA A 193 2.20 -12.72 -4.08
CA ALA A 193 3.38 -13.59 -4.12
C ALA A 193 4.31 -13.34 -2.93
N MET A 194 4.55 -12.07 -2.56
CA MET A 194 5.37 -11.71 -1.40
C MET A 194 4.72 -12.17 -0.09
N SER A 195 3.40 -12.01 0.03
CA SER A 195 2.62 -12.49 1.18
C SER A 195 2.71 -14.01 1.30
N ALA A 196 2.49 -14.74 0.21
CA ALA A 196 2.58 -16.22 0.18
C ALA A 196 4.00 -16.72 0.46
N GLN A 197 5.04 -16.03 -0.02
CA GLN A 197 6.43 -16.40 0.25
C GLN A 197 6.82 -16.21 1.71
N ALA A 198 6.15 -15.32 2.43
CA ALA A 198 6.42 -15.06 3.84
C ALA A 198 5.75 -16.06 4.78
N ILE A 199 4.64 -16.67 4.38
CA ILE A 199 3.91 -17.71 5.12
C ILE A 199 4.66 -19.03 5.04
#